data_c718a05246fe17507cca8472bd855c06
#
_entry.id   c718a05246fe17507cca8472bd855c06
#
_cell.length_a   1.000
_cell.length_b   1.000
_cell.length_c   1.000
_cell.angle_alpha   90.00
_cell.angle_beta   90.00
_cell.angle_gamma   90.00
#
_symmetry.space_group_name_H-M   'P 1'
#
loop_
_entity.id
_entity.type
_entity.pdbx_description
1 polymer ?
#
loop_
_entity_poly.entity_id
_entity_poly.type
_entity_poly.pdbx_seq_one_letter_code
_entity_poly.pdbx_strand_id
1 'polypeptide(L)'
;MPNTKAVGVAFSDPELVAGTTITGAAISNSTITGGTLSSPTLTGASLSVDVAKPAAAGSTRADATAMTASFNWVTAADATKGVVLPAPTAGRLLVVKNDDTANAILKVYAPGSAKINGVAGTTAFSMAAKTACWFVAYDTTDWFSVPLVAS
;
A
#
# COMPACT_ATOMS: atom_id res chain seq x y z
N MET A 1 -30.19 34.96 -19.05
CA MET A 1 -29.35 35.63 -18.05
C MET A 1 -28.63 34.55 -17.24
N PRO A 2 -27.31 34.59 -17.13
CA PRO A 2 -26.65 33.65 -16.26
C PRO A 2 -27.07 33.95 -14.82
N ASN A 3 -27.46 32.94 -14.10
CA ASN A 3 -27.86 33.07 -12.70
C ASN A 3 -26.61 33.30 -11.85
N THR A 4 -26.29 34.58 -11.61
CA THR A 4 -25.15 35.02 -10.80
C THR A 4 -25.45 35.13 -9.32
N LYS A 5 -26.56 34.58 -8.86
CA LYS A 5 -26.79 34.47 -7.43
C LYS A 5 -25.80 33.46 -6.87
N ALA A 6 -24.83 33.97 -6.12
CA ALA A 6 -24.22 33.16 -5.09
C ALA A 6 -25.34 32.71 -4.19
N VAL A 7 -25.85 31.53 -4.42
CA VAL A 7 -26.79 30.89 -3.52
C VAL A 7 -25.92 30.61 -2.29
N GLY A 8 -26.10 31.47 -1.27
CA GLY A 8 -25.68 31.13 0.07
C GLY A 8 -26.55 29.96 0.48
N VAL A 9 -26.06 28.80 0.21
CA VAL A 9 -26.79 27.57 0.38
C VAL A 9 -26.76 27.21 1.84
N ALA A 10 -27.77 27.67 2.55
CA ALA A 10 -28.26 26.96 3.71
C ALA A 10 -29.09 25.75 3.21
N PHE A 11 -28.47 24.88 2.40
CA PHE A 11 -29.14 23.67 1.97
C PHE A 11 -28.52 22.50 2.71
N SER A 12 -29.35 21.85 3.40
CA SER A 12 -29.04 20.70 4.22
C SER A 12 -28.59 19.47 3.43
N ASP A 13 -28.60 19.50 2.10
CA ASP A 13 -28.04 18.42 1.27
C ASP A 13 -28.04 18.76 -0.24
N PRO A 14 -27.01 19.46 -0.76
CA PRO A 14 -26.84 19.51 -2.19
C PRO A 14 -26.26 18.17 -2.64
N GLU A 15 -27.07 17.27 -3.07
CA GLU A 15 -26.62 16.09 -3.79
C GLU A 15 -25.97 16.55 -5.11
N LEU A 16 -24.65 16.44 -5.18
CA LEU A 16 -23.92 16.62 -6.42
C LEU A 16 -24.05 15.35 -7.25
N VAL A 17 -24.90 15.39 -8.24
CA VAL A 17 -25.11 14.25 -9.16
C VAL A 17 -23.82 13.87 -9.91
N ALA A 18 -23.71 12.60 -10.31
CA ALA A 18 -22.58 12.11 -11.07
C ALA A 18 -22.27 13.01 -12.28
N GLY A 19 -20.99 13.37 -12.44
CA GLY A 19 -20.53 14.26 -13.51
C GLY A 19 -20.49 15.75 -13.14
N THR A 20 -20.85 16.15 -11.92
CA THR A 20 -20.69 17.53 -11.47
C THR A 20 -19.22 17.90 -11.32
N THR A 21 -18.80 18.99 -11.95
CA THR A 21 -17.45 19.55 -11.80
C THR A 21 -17.49 20.76 -10.88
N ILE A 22 -16.68 20.74 -9.83
CA ILE A 22 -16.45 21.89 -8.94
C ILE A 22 -15.11 22.52 -9.35
N THR A 23 -15.17 23.71 -9.93
CA THR A 23 -13.98 24.43 -10.38
C THR A 23 -13.71 25.64 -9.50
N GLY A 24 -12.48 25.77 -8.99
CA GLY A 24 -12.02 26.94 -8.23
C GLY A 24 -12.66 27.09 -6.84
N ALA A 25 -13.29 26.04 -6.30
CA ALA A 25 -13.86 26.09 -4.98
C ALA A 25 -12.85 25.65 -3.88
N ALA A 26 -12.85 26.36 -2.75
CA ALA A 26 -12.20 25.89 -1.55
C ALA A 26 -13.16 24.92 -0.83
N ILE A 27 -12.77 23.66 -0.73
CA ILE A 27 -13.52 22.64 0.01
C ILE A 27 -12.84 22.46 1.37
N SER A 28 -13.41 23.00 2.41
CA SER A 28 -12.87 22.91 3.78
C SER A 28 -13.70 21.93 4.62
N ASN A 29 -13.02 21.22 5.52
CA ASN A 29 -13.61 20.22 6.44
C ASN A 29 -14.40 19.10 5.74
N SER A 30 -13.95 18.68 4.56
CA SER A 30 -14.64 17.66 3.78
C SER A 30 -13.94 16.30 3.89
N THR A 31 -14.76 15.25 3.91
CA THR A 31 -14.29 13.87 3.77
C THR A 31 -14.61 13.36 2.37
N ILE A 32 -13.62 12.86 1.66
CA ILE A 32 -13.80 12.19 0.36
C ILE A 32 -13.75 10.69 0.61
N THR A 33 -14.88 10.02 0.50
CA THR A 33 -14.99 8.58 0.72
C THR A 33 -15.18 7.86 -0.61
N GLY A 34 -14.34 6.88 -0.90
CA GLY A 34 -14.45 6.01 -2.08
C GLY A 34 -14.13 6.68 -3.42
N GLY A 35 -13.53 7.88 -3.40
CA GLY A 35 -13.15 8.60 -4.61
C GLY A 35 -11.69 8.43 -4.99
N THR A 36 -11.36 8.72 -6.26
CA THR A 36 -9.99 8.84 -6.75
C THR A 36 -9.63 10.31 -6.91
N LEU A 37 -8.51 10.72 -6.31
CA LEU A 37 -7.92 12.03 -6.50
C LEU A 37 -6.88 11.92 -7.62
N SER A 38 -7.14 12.53 -8.77
CA SER A 38 -6.19 12.53 -9.89
C SER A 38 -5.28 13.75 -9.78
N SER A 39 -3.96 13.52 -9.76
CA SER A 39 -2.92 14.55 -9.68
C SER A 39 -3.08 15.56 -8.52
N PRO A 40 -3.39 15.11 -7.29
CA PRO A 40 -3.53 16.02 -6.16
C PRO A 40 -2.16 16.59 -5.75
N THR A 41 -2.12 17.88 -5.42
CA THR A 41 -1.00 18.46 -4.67
C THR A 41 -1.39 18.50 -3.19
N LEU A 42 -0.69 17.74 -2.36
CA LEU A 42 -0.93 17.65 -0.92
C LEU A 42 0.12 18.48 -0.18
N THR A 43 -0.27 19.65 0.32
CA THR A 43 0.62 20.53 1.10
C THR A 43 0.20 20.48 2.57
N GLY A 44 1.16 20.16 3.46
CA GLY A 44 0.91 20.07 4.89
C GLY A 44 -0.03 18.92 5.31
N ALA A 45 -0.22 17.94 4.42
CA ALA A 45 -1.08 16.79 4.69
C ALA A 45 -0.37 15.74 5.55
N SER A 46 -1.10 15.10 6.45
CA SER A 46 -0.71 13.85 7.09
C SER A 46 -1.28 12.69 6.28
N LEU A 47 -0.41 11.84 5.74
CA LEU A 47 -0.82 10.61 5.07
C LEU A 47 -0.89 9.47 6.08
N SER A 48 -2.09 9.00 6.38
CA SER A 48 -2.30 7.78 7.15
C SER A 48 -2.57 6.63 6.18
N VAL A 49 -1.84 5.55 6.36
CA VAL A 49 -1.98 4.33 5.54
C VAL A 49 -2.40 3.16 6.44
N ASP A 50 -2.95 2.14 5.83
CA ASP A 50 -3.37 0.93 6.52
C ASP A 50 -2.17 0.12 7.03
N VAL A 51 -2.31 -0.40 8.24
CA VAL A 51 -1.28 -1.19 8.92
C VAL A 51 -1.85 -2.57 9.27
N ALA A 52 -1.09 -3.61 9.00
CA ALA A 52 -1.42 -4.97 9.43
C ALA A 52 -0.25 -5.63 10.17
N LYS A 53 -0.58 -6.63 10.98
CA LYS A 53 0.40 -7.42 11.73
C LYS A 53 0.23 -8.92 11.40
N PRO A 54 0.50 -9.33 10.16
CA PRO A 54 0.34 -10.72 9.75
C PRO A 54 1.40 -11.62 10.40
N ALA A 55 1.01 -12.84 10.72
CA ALA A 55 1.96 -13.90 11.06
C ALA A 55 2.45 -14.58 9.78
N ALA A 56 3.76 -14.75 9.62
CA ALA A 56 4.32 -15.53 8.52
C ALA A 56 3.86 -16.99 8.63
N ALA A 57 3.51 -17.61 7.52
CA ALA A 57 3.09 -18.99 7.43
C ALA A 57 3.62 -19.64 6.15
N GLY A 58 3.48 -20.96 6.06
CA GLY A 58 3.87 -21.76 4.92
C GLY A 58 5.36 -21.68 4.59
N SER A 59 5.80 -22.59 3.74
CA SER A 59 7.21 -22.67 3.32
C SER A 59 7.39 -22.40 1.81
N THR A 60 6.28 -22.23 1.11
CA THR A 60 6.24 -21.93 -0.32
C THR A 60 5.37 -20.71 -0.57
N ARG A 61 5.46 -20.17 -1.79
CA ARG A 61 4.60 -19.05 -2.19
C ARG A 61 3.11 -19.36 -2.05
N ALA A 62 2.70 -20.60 -2.31
CA ALA A 62 1.29 -20.98 -2.37
C ALA A 62 0.62 -21.01 -0.99
N ASP A 63 1.38 -21.29 0.04
CA ASP A 63 0.93 -21.42 1.42
C ASP A 63 1.38 -20.28 2.34
N ALA A 64 2.15 -19.33 1.79
CA ALA A 64 2.57 -18.13 2.51
C ALA A 64 1.40 -17.19 2.80
N THR A 65 1.48 -16.45 3.90
CA THR A 65 0.44 -15.48 4.29
C THR A 65 0.36 -14.33 3.30
N ALA A 66 -0.82 -14.10 2.73
CA ALA A 66 -1.07 -12.98 1.84
C ALA A 66 -1.08 -11.64 2.62
N MET A 67 -0.35 -10.64 2.11
CA MET A 67 -0.35 -9.29 2.64
C MET A 67 -1.40 -8.43 1.94
N THR A 68 -2.12 -7.63 2.71
CA THR A 68 -3.18 -6.75 2.19
C THR A 68 -2.93 -5.27 2.48
N ALA A 69 -2.24 -4.95 3.56
CA ALA A 69 -1.98 -3.59 3.99
C ALA A 69 -0.76 -2.98 3.32
N SER A 70 -0.67 -1.66 3.33
CA SER A 70 0.49 -0.90 2.84
C SER A 70 1.69 -1.01 3.79
N PHE A 71 1.44 -1.10 5.10
CA PHE A 71 2.45 -1.37 6.12
C PHE A 71 2.18 -2.70 6.80
N ASN A 72 3.15 -3.62 6.71
CA ASN A 72 3.03 -4.96 7.26
C ASN A 72 4.15 -5.22 8.28
N TRP A 73 3.75 -5.43 9.51
CA TRP A 73 4.62 -5.78 10.61
C TRP A 73 4.56 -7.30 10.82
N VAL A 74 5.41 -8.03 10.14
CA VAL A 74 5.32 -9.49 10.05
C VAL A 74 5.95 -10.14 11.28
N THR A 75 5.20 -11.06 11.89
CA THR A 75 5.62 -11.86 13.05
C THR A 75 5.78 -13.32 12.67
N ALA A 76 6.31 -14.13 13.60
CA ALA A 76 6.41 -15.59 13.49
C ALA A 76 7.22 -16.11 12.29
N ALA A 77 8.21 -15.35 11.82
CA ALA A 77 9.22 -15.88 10.91
C ALA A 77 10.03 -16.97 11.62
N ASP A 78 10.49 -17.97 10.87
CA ASP A 78 11.31 -19.07 11.41
C ASP A 78 12.35 -19.59 10.40
N ALA A 79 12.73 -18.77 9.45
CA ALA A 79 13.59 -19.07 8.30
C ALA A 79 12.93 -19.94 7.21
N THR A 80 11.81 -20.58 7.50
CA THR A 80 11.04 -21.35 6.50
C THR A 80 9.76 -20.64 6.08
N LYS A 81 9.09 -19.97 7.01
CA LYS A 81 7.80 -19.30 6.80
C LYS A 81 7.93 -18.01 6.00
N GLY A 82 6.88 -17.71 5.27
CA GLY A 82 6.85 -16.55 4.39
C GLY A 82 5.55 -15.78 4.36
N VAL A 83 5.63 -14.69 3.64
CA VAL A 83 4.49 -13.85 3.24
C VAL A 83 4.54 -13.66 1.72
N VAL A 84 3.40 -13.39 1.11
CA VAL A 84 3.31 -13.07 -0.31
C VAL A 84 2.81 -11.65 -0.50
N LEU A 85 3.49 -10.88 -1.35
CA LEU A 85 3.10 -9.53 -1.75
C LEU A 85 1.77 -9.57 -2.49
N PRO A 86 0.97 -8.50 -2.45
CA PRO A 86 -0.20 -8.38 -3.33
C PRO A 86 0.23 -8.28 -4.80
N ALA A 87 -0.74 -8.38 -5.71
CA ALA A 87 -0.49 -8.14 -7.13
C ALA A 87 0.13 -6.75 -7.35
N PRO A 88 1.21 -6.64 -8.13
CA PRO A 88 1.83 -5.35 -8.39
C PRO A 88 0.90 -4.47 -9.21
N THR A 89 0.85 -3.20 -8.84
CA THR A 89 0.19 -2.12 -9.58
C THR A 89 1.18 -0.98 -9.65
N ALA A 90 1.44 -0.44 -10.82
CA ALA A 90 2.43 0.61 -11.03
C ALA A 90 2.28 1.74 -9.99
N GLY A 91 3.38 2.12 -9.35
CA GLY A 91 3.42 3.14 -8.30
C GLY A 91 2.98 2.68 -6.91
N ARG A 92 2.56 1.44 -6.73
CA ARG A 92 2.20 0.92 -5.40
C ARG A 92 3.42 0.80 -4.51
N LEU A 93 3.31 1.34 -3.30
CA LEU A 93 4.30 1.24 -2.24
C LEU A 93 3.80 0.30 -1.16
N LEU A 94 4.69 -0.55 -0.65
CA LEU A 94 4.40 -1.44 0.44
C LEU A 94 5.64 -1.59 1.32
N VAL A 95 5.44 -1.54 2.63
CA VAL A 95 6.51 -1.74 3.62
C VAL A 95 6.30 -3.08 4.30
N VAL A 96 7.37 -3.84 4.38
CA VAL A 96 7.42 -5.09 5.16
C VAL A 96 8.49 -4.95 6.23
N LYS A 97 8.13 -5.17 7.48
CA LYS A 97 9.06 -5.30 8.59
C LYS A 97 9.04 -6.75 9.06
N ASN A 98 10.20 -7.37 9.13
CA ASN A 98 10.38 -8.64 9.81
C ASN A 98 10.58 -8.37 11.31
N ASP A 99 9.52 -8.54 12.11
CA ASP A 99 9.55 -8.30 13.55
C ASP A 99 9.78 -9.59 14.36
N ASP A 100 10.39 -10.58 13.75
CA ASP A 100 10.67 -11.81 14.47
C ASP A 100 11.63 -11.58 15.64
N THR A 101 11.29 -12.16 16.78
CA THR A 101 12.06 -12.05 18.03
C THR A 101 13.16 -13.09 18.15
N ALA A 102 13.06 -14.18 17.41
CA ALA A 102 14.02 -15.30 17.41
C ALA A 102 15.17 -15.09 16.42
N ASN A 103 15.31 -13.91 15.82
CA ASN A 103 16.32 -13.58 14.79
C ASN A 103 16.22 -14.43 13.52
N ALA A 104 15.05 -14.90 13.17
CA ALA A 104 14.82 -15.71 11.99
C ALA A 104 14.59 -14.89 10.72
N ILE A 105 15.02 -15.43 9.60
CA ILE A 105 14.80 -14.88 8.27
C ILE A 105 13.31 -15.00 7.91
N LEU A 106 12.72 -13.92 7.38
CA LEU A 106 11.42 -13.93 6.72
C LEU A 106 11.58 -14.13 5.23
N LYS A 107 10.77 -15.01 4.65
CA LYS A 107 10.69 -15.20 3.20
C LYS A 107 9.55 -14.34 2.63
N VAL A 108 9.87 -13.52 1.64
CA VAL A 108 8.89 -12.68 0.94
C VAL A 108 8.80 -13.15 -0.52
N TYR A 109 7.60 -13.48 -0.96
CA TYR A 109 7.33 -13.97 -2.31
C TYR A 109 6.57 -12.93 -3.13
N ALA A 110 6.83 -12.88 -4.43
CA ALA A 110 5.93 -12.19 -5.37
C ALA A 110 4.74 -13.10 -5.73
N PRO A 111 3.56 -12.54 -6.01
CA PRO A 111 2.38 -13.32 -6.38
C PRO A 111 2.43 -13.79 -7.84
N GLY A 112 1.77 -14.89 -8.15
CA GLY A 112 1.57 -15.37 -9.51
C GLY A 112 2.86 -15.46 -10.33
N SER A 113 2.90 -14.81 -11.48
CA SER A 113 4.07 -14.69 -12.37
C SER A 113 4.93 -13.46 -12.07
N ALA A 114 4.56 -12.64 -11.09
CA ALA A 114 5.31 -11.45 -10.72
C ALA A 114 6.69 -11.80 -10.16
N LYS A 115 7.58 -10.79 -10.15
CA LYS A 115 8.97 -10.94 -9.73
C LYS A 115 9.30 -9.95 -8.61
N ILE A 116 10.36 -10.24 -7.88
CA ILE A 116 11.03 -9.29 -6.98
C ILE A 116 12.45 -9.11 -7.51
N ASN A 117 12.84 -7.89 -7.84
CA ASN A 117 14.17 -7.56 -8.41
C ASN A 117 14.52 -8.42 -9.64
N GLY A 118 13.54 -8.69 -10.51
CA GLY A 118 13.70 -9.54 -11.69
C GLY A 118 13.75 -11.05 -11.41
N VAL A 119 13.72 -11.48 -10.15
CA VAL A 119 13.73 -12.89 -9.76
C VAL A 119 12.30 -13.42 -9.66
N ALA A 120 12.05 -14.60 -10.25
CA ALA A 120 10.72 -15.21 -10.27
C ALA A 120 10.14 -15.39 -8.86
N GLY A 121 8.85 -15.15 -8.70
CA GLY A 121 8.15 -15.15 -7.41
C GLY A 121 8.10 -16.50 -6.68
N THR A 122 8.57 -17.60 -7.31
CA THR A 122 8.79 -18.88 -6.64
C THR A 122 10.05 -18.89 -5.77
N THR A 123 10.99 -17.96 -6.04
CA THR A 123 12.19 -17.75 -5.23
C THR A 123 11.91 -16.62 -4.24
N ALA A 124 12.06 -16.91 -2.95
CA ALA A 124 11.82 -15.92 -1.92
C ALA A 124 12.91 -14.83 -1.87
N PHE A 125 12.49 -13.61 -1.68
CA PHE A 125 13.36 -12.55 -1.18
C PHE A 125 13.51 -12.74 0.34
N SER A 126 14.75 -12.85 0.81
CA SER A 126 15.05 -13.12 2.22
C SER A 126 15.30 -11.83 2.99
N MET A 127 14.52 -11.62 4.05
CA MET A 127 14.68 -10.46 4.95
C MET A 127 15.25 -10.94 6.29
N ALA A 128 16.37 -10.37 6.71
CA ALA A 128 16.92 -10.62 8.04
C ALA A 128 15.93 -10.17 9.13
N ALA A 129 16.04 -10.76 10.31
CA ALA A 129 15.25 -10.35 11.46
C ALA A 129 15.51 -8.89 11.82
N LYS A 130 14.48 -8.21 12.33
CA LYS A 130 14.51 -6.78 12.75
C LYS A 130 14.79 -5.79 11.62
N THR A 131 14.81 -6.24 10.36
CA THR A 131 14.95 -5.35 9.21
C THR A 131 13.59 -4.97 8.63
N ALA A 132 13.56 -3.86 7.92
CA ALA A 132 12.43 -3.43 7.11
C ALA A 132 12.89 -3.20 5.68
N CYS A 133 11.95 -3.37 4.75
CA CYS A 133 12.18 -3.16 3.33
C CYS A 133 10.95 -2.49 2.71
N TRP A 134 11.19 -1.51 1.86
CA TRP A 134 10.17 -0.98 0.97
C TRP A 134 10.13 -1.83 -0.29
N PHE A 135 8.93 -2.18 -0.71
CA PHE A 135 8.68 -2.79 -2.01
C PHE A 135 7.90 -1.78 -2.85
N VAL A 136 8.42 -1.49 -4.03
CA VAL A 136 7.83 -0.56 -5.00
C VAL A 136 7.44 -1.37 -6.22
N ALA A 137 6.17 -1.34 -6.61
CA ALA A 137 5.75 -1.91 -7.89
C ALA A 137 6.08 -0.90 -8.99
N TYR A 138 7.01 -1.26 -9.84
CA TYR A 138 7.40 -0.43 -10.98
C TYR A 138 6.34 -0.47 -12.08
N ASP A 139 5.78 -1.66 -12.31
CA ASP A 139 4.71 -1.92 -13.27
C ASP A 139 3.70 -2.94 -12.69
N THR A 140 3.01 -3.68 -13.55
CA THR A 140 2.07 -4.72 -13.17
C THR A 140 2.70 -6.11 -13.01
N THR A 141 4.02 -6.24 -13.18
CA THR A 141 4.76 -7.51 -13.18
C THR A 141 5.89 -7.56 -12.18
N ASP A 142 6.48 -6.42 -11.81
CA ASP A 142 7.70 -6.39 -11.03
C ASP A 142 7.60 -5.54 -9.77
N TRP A 143 8.14 -6.10 -8.68
CA TRP A 143 8.44 -5.43 -7.43
C TRP A 143 9.93 -5.18 -7.30
N PHE A 144 10.30 -3.99 -6.85
CA PHE A 144 11.68 -3.67 -6.48
C PHE A 144 11.77 -3.46 -4.97
N SER A 145 12.81 -4.02 -4.38
CA SER A 145 13.10 -3.83 -2.97
C SER A 145 14.03 -2.63 -2.77
N VAL A 146 13.69 -1.77 -1.83
CA VAL A 146 14.55 -0.68 -1.35
C VAL A 146 14.88 -1.00 0.11
N PRO A 147 16.04 -1.57 0.41
CA PRO A 147 16.41 -1.91 1.78
C PRO A 147 16.56 -0.64 2.60
N LEU A 148 15.97 -0.62 3.79
CA LEU A 148 16.30 0.36 4.81
C LEU A 148 17.61 -0.08 5.46
N VAL A 149 18.67 0.64 5.23
CA VAL A 149 19.99 0.37 5.83
C VAL A 149 19.88 0.65 7.31
N ALA A 150 20.29 -0.31 8.14
CA ALA A 150 20.42 -0.09 9.57
C ALA A 150 21.51 0.97 9.83
N SER A 151 21.14 1.98 10.59
CA SER A 151 22.08 3.00 11.08
C SER A 151 22.87 2.50 12.27
#